data_62f21c14bbb9f7071eea09e36863e84e
#
_entry.id   62f21c14bbb9f7071eea09e36863e84e
#
_cell.length_a   1.000
_cell.length_b   1.000
_cell.length_c   1.000
_cell.angle_alpha   90.00
_cell.angle_beta   90.00
_cell.angle_gamma   90.00
#
_symmetry.space_group_name_H-M   'P 1'
#
loop_
_entity.id
_entity.type
_entity.pdbx_description
1 polymer ?
#
loop_
_entity_poly.entity_id
_entity_poly.type
_entity_poly.pdbx_seq_one_letter_code
_entity_poly.pdbx_strand_id
1 'polypeptide(L)'
;MKIIVSLFAVTIFFAACKKENATTATIEFIEPLANDTIIAGDSLHVEGTIIGNNEMHGYTLKMVNETTNEVLMNITSDSHASSYAFHEHRMNNVTQISTIAVTISANLDDAGKQATKTVKVVCLP
;
A
#
# COMPACT_ATOMS: atom_id res chain seq x y z
N MET A 1 12.81 74.19 -11.73
CA MET A 1 13.18 72.95 -11.01
C MET A 1 12.05 71.96 -11.25
N LYS A 2 12.27 70.97 -12.15
CA LYS A 2 11.24 69.98 -12.52
C LYS A 2 11.50 68.71 -11.69
N ILE A 3 10.58 68.37 -10.82
CA ILE A 3 10.62 67.14 -10.02
C ILE A 3 10.00 66.04 -10.86
N ILE A 4 10.80 65.05 -11.28
CA ILE A 4 10.32 63.86 -11.96
C ILE A 4 10.03 62.82 -10.86
N VAL A 5 8.75 62.56 -10.60
CA VAL A 5 8.31 61.48 -9.73
C VAL A 5 8.28 60.19 -10.57
N SER A 6 9.31 59.34 -10.37
CA SER A 6 9.36 58.01 -10.98
C SER A 6 8.48 57.04 -10.21
N LEU A 7 7.37 56.66 -10.82
CA LEU A 7 6.43 55.67 -10.27
C LEU A 7 6.96 54.25 -10.53
N PHE A 8 7.51 53.62 -9.50
CA PHE A 8 8.04 52.26 -9.56
C PHE A 8 6.83 51.31 -9.40
N ALA A 9 6.38 50.73 -10.51
CA ALA A 9 5.34 49.71 -10.50
C ALA A 9 5.95 48.37 -10.05
N VAL A 10 5.67 47.96 -8.81
CA VAL A 10 6.02 46.65 -8.28
C VAL A 10 5.00 45.62 -8.77
N THR A 11 5.34 44.85 -9.77
CA THR A 11 4.54 43.71 -10.24
C THR A 11 4.77 42.51 -9.28
N ILE A 12 3.79 42.26 -8.42
CA ILE A 12 3.76 41.10 -7.54
C ILE A 12 3.32 39.90 -8.38
N PHE A 13 4.26 39.03 -8.76
CA PHE A 13 3.96 37.71 -9.34
C PHE A 13 3.41 36.81 -8.22
N PHE A 14 2.10 36.63 -8.18
CA PHE A 14 1.49 35.54 -7.43
C PHE A 14 1.83 34.23 -8.15
N ALA A 15 2.88 33.54 -7.70
CA ALA A 15 3.09 32.16 -8.04
C ALA A 15 1.93 31.35 -7.43
N ALA A 16 0.92 31.04 -8.24
CA ALA A 16 -0.13 30.10 -7.86
C ALA A 16 0.53 28.73 -7.75
N CYS A 17 0.92 28.32 -6.54
CA CYS A 17 1.26 26.93 -6.24
C CYS A 17 -0.01 26.11 -6.55
N LYS A 18 -0.01 25.37 -7.65
CA LYS A 18 -0.98 24.29 -7.86
C LYS A 18 -0.74 23.29 -6.73
N LYS A 19 -1.71 23.20 -5.81
CA LYS A 19 -1.72 22.18 -4.78
C LYS A 19 -1.93 20.85 -5.52
N GLU A 20 -0.87 20.09 -5.74
CA GLU A 20 -0.99 18.73 -6.26
C GLU A 20 -1.85 17.95 -5.28
N ASN A 21 -2.87 17.26 -5.79
CA ASN A 21 -3.69 16.39 -4.97
C ASN A 21 -2.80 15.26 -4.43
N ALA A 22 -2.81 15.09 -3.10
CA ALA A 22 -2.05 14.03 -2.46
C ALA A 22 -2.41 12.67 -3.06
N THR A 23 -1.40 11.81 -3.30
CA THR A 23 -1.61 10.44 -3.75
C THR A 23 -2.34 9.65 -2.67
N THR A 24 -3.37 8.93 -3.08
CA THR A 24 -4.15 7.99 -2.27
C THR A 24 -4.28 6.68 -3.01
N ALA A 25 -4.50 5.57 -2.30
CA ALA A 25 -4.74 4.27 -2.90
C ALA A 25 -5.84 3.51 -2.17
N THR A 26 -6.57 2.70 -2.93
CA THR A 26 -7.53 1.71 -2.43
C THR A 26 -6.95 0.32 -2.64
N ILE A 27 -6.94 -0.51 -1.59
CA ILE A 27 -6.46 -1.89 -1.61
C ILE A 27 -7.66 -2.80 -1.45
N GLU A 28 -7.87 -3.71 -2.42
CA GLU A 28 -8.95 -4.69 -2.39
C GLU A 28 -8.37 -6.09 -2.44
N PHE A 29 -8.76 -6.94 -1.47
CA PHE A 29 -8.48 -8.36 -1.48
C PHE A 29 -9.66 -9.08 -2.17
N ILE A 30 -9.35 -9.94 -3.14
CA ILE A 30 -10.26 -10.93 -3.70
C ILE A 30 -10.22 -12.17 -2.79
N GLU A 31 -8.99 -12.59 -2.42
CA GLU A 31 -8.66 -13.62 -1.46
C GLU A 31 -7.46 -13.20 -0.61
N PRO A 32 -7.38 -13.61 0.67
CA PRO A 32 -8.43 -14.26 1.46
C PRO A 32 -9.48 -13.24 1.95
N LEU A 33 -10.65 -13.73 2.33
CA LEU A 33 -11.62 -12.93 3.07
C LEU A 33 -11.27 -12.96 4.57
N ALA A 34 -11.72 -11.94 5.28
CA ALA A 34 -11.50 -11.86 6.72
C ALA A 34 -12.13 -13.07 7.44
N ASN A 35 -11.36 -13.70 8.32
CA ASN A 35 -11.69 -14.89 9.09
C ASN A 35 -11.86 -16.18 8.27
N ASP A 36 -11.41 -16.24 7.03
CA ASP A 36 -11.30 -17.49 6.30
C ASP A 36 -10.50 -18.52 7.10
N THR A 37 -10.86 -19.77 6.93
CA THR A 37 -10.18 -20.90 7.56
C THR A 37 -9.47 -21.75 6.50
N ILE A 38 -8.16 -21.93 6.66
CA ILE A 38 -7.30 -22.71 5.77
C ILE A 38 -6.89 -23.97 6.51
N ILE A 39 -7.26 -25.13 6.00
CA ILE A 39 -6.91 -26.43 6.62
C ILE A 39 -5.51 -26.88 6.20
N ALA A 40 -4.93 -27.81 6.94
CA ALA A 40 -3.63 -28.40 6.63
C ALA A 40 -3.58 -28.98 5.21
N GLY A 41 -2.51 -28.66 4.49
CA GLY A 41 -2.30 -29.12 3.11
C GLY A 41 -2.95 -28.25 2.03
N ASP A 42 -3.88 -27.37 2.39
CA ASP A 42 -4.39 -26.35 1.47
C ASP A 42 -3.44 -25.16 1.38
N SER A 43 -3.59 -24.36 0.33
CA SER A 43 -2.83 -23.12 0.16
C SER A 43 -3.65 -21.91 0.58
N LEU A 44 -3.03 -21.03 1.35
CA LEU A 44 -3.50 -19.65 1.53
C LEU A 44 -3.21 -18.89 0.23
N HIS A 45 -4.24 -18.54 -0.51
CA HIS A 45 -4.15 -17.67 -1.69
C HIS A 45 -4.30 -16.22 -1.26
N VAL A 46 -3.50 -15.34 -1.85
CA VAL A 46 -3.56 -13.91 -1.64
C VAL A 46 -3.62 -13.23 -2.99
N GLU A 47 -4.80 -12.74 -3.33
CA GLU A 47 -5.09 -12.10 -4.61
C GLU A 47 -5.84 -10.81 -4.39
N GLY A 48 -5.54 -9.81 -5.22
CA GLY A 48 -6.25 -8.55 -5.17
C GLY A 48 -5.62 -7.46 -6.02
N THR A 49 -6.07 -6.24 -5.79
CA THR A 49 -5.65 -5.06 -6.54
C THR A 49 -5.35 -3.88 -5.62
N ILE A 50 -4.47 -3.01 -6.09
CA ILE A 50 -4.18 -1.71 -5.51
C ILE A 50 -4.43 -0.68 -6.59
N ILE A 51 -5.30 0.30 -6.34
CA ILE A 51 -5.66 1.35 -7.29
C ILE A 51 -5.40 2.71 -6.66
N GLY A 52 -4.47 3.45 -7.26
CA GLY A 52 -4.14 4.82 -6.87
C GLY A 52 -4.85 5.86 -7.74
N ASN A 53 -5.05 7.06 -7.20
CA ASN A 53 -5.49 8.22 -7.97
C ASN A 53 -4.34 8.84 -8.80
N ASN A 54 -3.09 8.52 -8.47
CA ASN A 54 -1.86 8.91 -9.16
C ASN A 54 -0.90 7.71 -9.18
N GLU A 55 0.28 7.90 -9.82
CA GLU A 55 1.37 6.95 -9.77
C GLU A 55 1.85 6.72 -8.32
N MET A 56 2.00 5.46 -7.96
CA MET A 56 2.54 4.99 -6.68
C MET A 56 3.96 4.46 -6.89
N HIS A 57 4.72 4.31 -5.79
CA HIS A 57 6.14 3.94 -5.78
C HIS A 57 6.36 2.49 -5.31
N GLY A 58 5.49 1.59 -5.78
CA GLY A 58 5.55 0.17 -5.45
C GLY A 58 4.67 -0.24 -4.26
N TYR A 59 4.79 -1.51 -3.86
CA TYR A 59 4.08 -2.05 -2.72
C TYR A 59 4.85 -3.19 -2.05
N THR A 60 4.47 -3.50 -0.82
CA THR A 60 4.95 -4.67 -0.08
C THR A 60 3.77 -5.56 0.30
N LEU A 61 3.93 -6.87 0.10
CA LEU A 61 3.04 -7.92 0.60
C LEU A 61 3.78 -8.65 1.73
N LYS A 62 3.19 -8.69 2.92
CA LYS A 62 3.76 -9.36 4.07
C LYS A 62 2.75 -10.30 4.71
N MET A 63 3.18 -11.55 4.98
CA MET A 63 2.42 -12.53 5.76
C MET A 63 3.16 -12.80 7.06
N VAL A 64 2.46 -12.73 8.18
CA VAL A 64 3.00 -12.99 9.51
C VAL A 64 2.09 -13.97 10.24
N ASN A 65 2.67 -15.03 10.79
CA ASN A 65 1.99 -15.86 11.78
C ASN A 65 2.02 -15.12 13.12
N GLU A 66 0.91 -14.50 13.49
CA GLU A 66 0.81 -13.72 14.74
C GLU A 66 0.89 -14.61 16.00
N THR A 67 0.59 -15.92 15.87
CA THR A 67 0.67 -16.86 16.98
C THR A 67 2.13 -17.20 17.34
N THR A 68 3.00 -17.28 16.34
CA THR A 68 4.44 -17.60 16.52
C THR A 68 5.37 -16.41 16.31
N ASN A 69 4.85 -15.28 15.82
CA ASN A 69 5.60 -14.09 15.39
C ASN A 69 6.58 -14.37 14.22
N GLU A 70 6.33 -15.43 13.44
CA GLU A 70 7.14 -15.79 12.27
C GLU A 70 6.70 -15.01 11.04
N VAL A 71 7.66 -14.43 10.31
CA VAL A 71 7.42 -13.84 8.98
C VAL A 71 7.41 -14.97 7.95
N LEU A 72 6.24 -15.26 7.40
CA LEU A 72 6.04 -16.35 6.43
C LEU A 72 6.38 -15.93 5.00
N MET A 73 6.16 -14.67 4.66
CA MET A 73 6.42 -14.09 3.35
C MET A 73 6.63 -12.59 3.46
N ASN A 74 7.54 -12.07 2.64
CA ASN A 74 7.76 -10.63 2.52
C ASN A 74 8.26 -10.33 1.09
N ILE A 75 7.37 -9.76 0.27
CA ILE A 75 7.62 -9.45 -1.15
C ILE A 75 7.48 -7.96 -1.34
N THR A 76 8.45 -7.36 -2.04
CA THR A 76 8.43 -5.94 -2.40
C THR A 76 8.48 -5.80 -3.91
N SER A 77 7.62 -4.95 -4.45
CA SER A 77 7.65 -4.48 -5.83
C SER A 77 7.98 -3.00 -5.84
N ASP A 78 9.02 -2.60 -6.56
CA ASP A 78 9.47 -1.20 -6.65
C ASP A 78 9.03 -0.53 -7.97
N SER A 79 8.12 -1.16 -8.72
CA SER A 79 7.61 -0.60 -9.97
C SER A 79 6.71 0.60 -9.72
N HIS A 80 6.85 1.63 -10.53
CA HIS A 80 6.00 2.82 -10.49
C HIS A 80 4.77 2.60 -11.38
N ALA A 81 3.57 2.67 -10.81
CA ALA A 81 2.32 2.53 -11.53
C ALA A 81 1.14 3.12 -10.75
N SER A 82 0.05 3.44 -11.45
CA SER A 82 -1.21 3.86 -10.81
C SER A 82 -2.07 2.68 -10.36
N SER A 83 -1.72 1.46 -10.74
CA SER A 83 -2.40 0.25 -10.27
C SER A 83 -1.46 -0.94 -10.25
N TYR A 84 -1.71 -1.85 -9.30
CA TYR A 84 -1.04 -3.16 -9.22
C TYR A 84 -2.08 -4.25 -9.04
N ALA A 85 -1.78 -5.44 -9.57
CA ALA A 85 -2.42 -6.70 -9.18
C ALA A 85 -1.39 -7.52 -8.40
N PHE A 86 -1.80 -8.14 -7.30
CA PHE A 86 -0.97 -9.08 -6.55
C PHE A 86 -1.62 -10.45 -6.55
N HIS A 87 -0.79 -11.50 -6.67
CA HIS A 87 -1.23 -12.88 -6.64
C HIS A 87 -0.09 -13.74 -6.08
N GLU A 88 -0.28 -14.21 -4.87
CA GLU A 88 0.68 -15.08 -4.17
C GLU A 88 -0.06 -16.23 -3.51
N HIS A 89 0.68 -17.30 -3.22
CA HIS A 89 0.14 -18.43 -2.48
C HIS A 89 1.19 -19.04 -1.56
N ARG A 90 0.73 -19.59 -0.44
CA ARG A 90 1.58 -20.30 0.50
C ARG A 90 0.83 -21.51 1.06
N MET A 91 1.45 -22.68 0.98
CA MET A 91 0.89 -23.88 1.59
C MET A 91 0.79 -23.73 3.11
N ASN A 92 -0.35 -24.11 3.65
CA ASN A 92 -0.56 -24.15 5.09
C ASN A 92 0.15 -25.40 5.67
N ASN A 93 1.20 -25.15 6.43
CA ASN A 93 2.00 -26.17 7.13
C ASN A 93 2.16 -25.85 8.63
N VAL A 94 1.19 -25.13 9.20
CA VAL A 94 1.20 -24.83 10.64
C VAL A 94 1.04 -26.11 11.45
N THR A 95 1.69 -26.14 12.61
CA THR A 95 1.63 -27.30 13.53
C THR A 95 0.70 -27.07 14.71
N GLN A 96 0.12 -25.89 14.78
CA GLN A 96 -0.88 -25.48 15.78
C GLN A 96 -1.84 -24.47 15.15
N ILE A 97 -3.03 -24.34 15.72
CA ILE A 97 -3.98 -23.30 15.27
C ILE A 97 -3.29 -21.95 15.30
N SER A 98 -3.25 -21.27 14.17
CA SER A 98 -2.50 -20.05 13.98
C SER A 98 -3.33 -18.97 13.30
N THR A 99 -3.19 -17.73 13.74
CA THR A 99 -3.71 -16.55 13.04
C THR A 99 -2.64 -16.00 12.13
N ILE A 100 -2.94 -15.93 10.84
CA ILE A 100 -2.04 -15.35 9.82
C ILE A 100 -2.58 -13.99 9.42
N ALA A 101 -1.76 -12.95 9.60
CA ALA A 101 -2.03 -11.61 9.11
C ALA A 101 -1.37 -11.43 7.74
N VAL A 102 -2.18 -11.06 6.74
CA VAL A 102 -1.74 -10.70 5.39
C VAL A 102 -1.89 -9.20 5.23
N THR A 103 -0.79 -8.51 5.03
CA THR A 103 -0.74 -7.04 4.95
C THR A 103 -0.19 -6.61 3.60
N ILE A 104 -0.93 -5.73 2.93
CA ILE A 104 -0.47 -4.99 1.74
C ILE A 104 -0.20 -3.55 2.16
N SER A 105 0.96 -3.03 1.79
CA SER A 105 1.34 -1.63 1.99
C SER A 105 1.77 -1.02 0.67
N ALA A 106 1.00 -0.09 0.13
CA ALA A 106 1.33 0.65 -1.10
C ALA A 106 2.11 1.93 -0.75
N ASN A 107 3.24 2.15 -1.40
CA ASN A 107 4.05 3.35 -1.24
C ASN A 107 3.47 4.46 -2.12
N LEU A 108 2.99 5.54 -1.51
CA LEU A 108 2.28 6.61 -2.20
C LEU A 108 3.20 7.73 -2.68
N ASP A 109 4.36 7.89 -2.03
CA ASP A 109 5.36 8.90 -2.35
C ASP A 109 6.76 8.49 -1.85
N ASP A 110 7.77 9.29 -2.21
CA ASP A 110 9.16 9.11 -1.75
C ASP A 110 9.38 9.53 -0.28
N ALA A 111 8.42 10.22 0.32
CA ALA A 111 8.50 10.66 1.71
C ALA A 111 8.08 9.56 2.72
N GLY A 112 7.68 8.38 2.22
CA GLY A 112 7.31 7.22 3.03
C GLY A 112 5.84 7.17 3.42
N LYS A 113 4.97 7.95 2.77
CA LYS A 113 3.52 7.84 2.94
C LYS A 113 3.03 6.51 2.34
N GLN A 114 2.21 5.80 3.08
CA GLN A 114 1.67 4.50 2.67
C GLN A 114 0.16 4.43 2.85
N ALA A 115 -0.49 3.64 1.99
CA ALA A 115 -1.81 3.07 2.24
C ALA A 115 -1.62 1.60 2.62
N THR A 116 -2.27 1.15 3.68
CA THR A 116 -2.08 -0.21 4.21
C THR A 116 -3.43 -0.86 4.49
N LYS A 117 -3.54 -2.15 4.13
CA LYS A 117 -4.69 -2.99 4.47
C LYS A 117 -4.22 -4.36 4.94
N THR A 118 -4.83 -4.84 6.02
CA THR A 118 -4.55 -6.17 6.59
C THR A 118 -5.82 -7.01 6.62
N VAL A 119 -5.70 -8.26 6.21
CA VAL A 119 -6.72 -9.31 6.36
C VAL A 119 -6.13 -10.42 7.22
N LYS A 120 -6.91 -10.96 8.15
CA LYS A 120 -6.50 -12.07 9.01
C LYS A 120 -7.31 -13.30 8.71
N VAL A 121 -6.62 -14.44 8.67
CA VAL A 121 -7.20 -15.78 8.48
C VAL A 121 -6.75 -16.72 9.58
N VAL A 122 -7.47 -17.82 9.76
CA VAL A 122 -7.13 -18.89 10.70
C VAL A 122 -6.60 -20.08 9.92
N CYS A 123 -5.38 -20.53 10.23
CA CYS A 123 -4.80 -21.75 9.71
C CYS A 123 -4.89 -22.86 10.76
N LEU A 124 -5.44 -24.01 10.33
CA LEU A 124 -5.57 -25.22 11.14
C LEU A 124 -4.46 -26.22 10.76
N PRO A 125 -3.88 -26.94 11.75
CA PRO A 125 -2.88 -27.99 11.53
C PRO A 125 -3.48 -29.25 10.90
#